data_1daebe3e61992880adaa83a32b634561
#
_entry.id   1daebe3e61992880adaa83a32b634561
#
_cell.length_a   1.000
_cell.length_b   1.000
_cell.length_c   1.000
_cell.angle_alpha   90.00
_cell.angle_beta   90.00
_cell.angle_gamma   90.00
#
_symmetry.space_group_name_H-M   'P 1'
#
loop_
_entity.id
_entity.type
_entity.pdbx_description
1 polymer ?
#
loop_
_entity_poly.entity_id
_entity_poly.type
_entity_poly.pdbx_seq_one_letter_code
_entity_poly.pdbx_strand_id
1 'polypeptide(L)'
;MLSPRSVAGMLFVASLLTSCKGSSSPSPQTVIAISDVHFDPFYDRSLFASLQAAPVSEWAGLFASSTITSPGSWDGPTNYPLLQRMTAALRTQPRPMLVVFGGDVLVQDFPSIFRFLAPTQDEAAMRAFALKTVTFVVQQIRASLGTTPVYFTLGNWDSYADSFGLLPNDPFLADTAAVFYDGFLAGAADRVTFEPTYRAGGYYAADVPGSGLVVVGLNTIFLAPQSPSSTAAAVTQEMDWLDATLDAARASGRPVWIVMHVPPGGDLATTGSDVDQQGHITQPTMMLQSAAQDRLLAILSAHQDVVTAVFTGHTHMDEYRLASVALQGLPGVTPLLGNSPAFKVFTVSPETALEDYVSWTLDLGNPSAAFQPWYTFSTAYGLAGPLAVSLPALLPQLRSVRGAQSGYRDRYGSGHAPTTPITDLDWPVYWCGIALLEQDGLTDCVNHH
;
A
#
# COMPACT_ATOMS: atom_id res chain seq x y z
N MET A 1 56.29 -84.02 0.03
CA MET A 1 55.21 -83.90 -0.93
C MET A 1 54.03 -83.25 -0.23
N LEU A 2 54.03 -81.96 -0.11
CA LEU A 2 52.93 -81.20 0.53
C LEU A 2 52.68 -79.88 -0.32
N SER A 3 51.50 -79.78 -0.85
CA SER A 3 50.99 -78.66 -1.65
C SER A 3 50.68 -77.43 -0.78
N PRO A 4 50.99 -76.23 -1.23
CA PRO A 4 50.58 -75.05 -0.49
C PRO A 4 49.16 -74.56 -0.90
N ARG A 5 48.34 -74.27 0.08
CA ARG A 5 46.99 -73.62 -0.05
C ARG A 5 47.12 -72.12 -0.30
N SER A 6 46.51 -71.64 -1.36
CA SER A 6 46.34 -70.24 -1.63
C SER A 6 45.20 -69.64 -0.77
N VAL A 7 45.52 -68.59 -0.06
CA VAL A 7 44.52 -67.76 0.66
C VAL A 7 44.20 -66.56 -0.22
N ALA A 8 42.97 -66.48 -0.73
CA ALA A 8 42.44 -65.32 -1.43
C ALA A 8 41.94 -64.29 -0.42
N GLY A 9 42.65 -63.17 -0.35
CA GLY A 9 42.20 -61.99 0.42
C GLY A 9 41.12 -61.19 -0.35
N MET A 10 39.97 -61.08 0.27
CA MET A 10 38.84 -60.27 -0.26
C MET A 10 39.01 -58.85 0.25
N LEU A 11 39.36 -57.90 -0.63
CA LEU A 11 39.35 -56.46 -0.34
C LEU A 11 37.90 -55.96 -0.40
N PHE A 12 37.37 -55.54 0.75
CA PHE A 12 36.12 -54.74 0.81
C PHE A 12 36.47 -53.29 0.54
N VAL A 13 36.06 -52.78 -0.63
CA VAL A 13 36.05 -51.35 -0.95
C VAL A 13 34.76 -50.76 -0.36
N ALA A 14 34.87 -50.08 0.76
CA ALA A 14 33.77 -49.28 1.32
C ALA A 14 33.61 -47.99 0.48
N SER A 15 32.60 -47.94 -0.38
CA SER A 15 32.22 -46.74 -1.07
C SER A 15 31.53 -45.79 -0.08
N LEU A 16 32.21 -44.74 0.35
CA LEU A 16 31.65 -43.62 1.06
C LEU A 16 30.79 -42.81 0.08
N LEU A 17 29.48 -43.05 0.06
CA LEU A 17 28.49 -42.15 -0.54
C LEU A 17 28.40 -40.90 0.31
N THR A 18 29.17 -39.86 0.00
CA THR A 18 28.93 -38.50 0.49
C THR A 18 27.64 -38.01 -0.13
N SER A 19 26.54 -38.06 0.62
CA SER A 19 25.28 -37.41 0.30
C SER A 19 25.52 -35.88 0.38
N CYS A 20 25.76 -35.26 -0.74
CA CYS A 20 25.61 -33.79 -0.88
C CYS A 20 24.15 -33.45 -0.61
N LYS A 21 23.83 -33.03 0.62
CA LYS A 21 22.62 -32.28 0.88
C LYS A 21 22.77 -30.98 0.08
N GLY A 22 22.18 -30.92 -1.10
CA GLY A 22 21.96 -29.67 -1.80
C GLY A 22 21.15 -28.76 -0.87
N SER A 23 21.78 -27.72 -0.34
CA SER A 23 21.06 -26.62 0.26
C SER A 23 20.24 -25.96 -0.85
N SER A 24 18.99 -26.37 -1.02
CA SER A 24 18.05 -25.60 -1.81
C SER A 24 17.94 -24.23 -1.12
N SER A 25 18.46 -23.19 -1.75
CA SER A 25 18.14 -21.82 -1.32
C SER A 25 16.62 -21.69 -1.21
N PRO A 26 16.10 -21.14 -0.11
CA PRO A 26 14.66 -20.97 0.02
C PRO A 26 14.16 -20.18 -1.19
N SER A 27 13.05 -20.63 -1.78
CA SER A 27 12.43 -19.92 -2.93
C SER A 27 12.06 -18.51 -2.52
N PRO A 28 12.25 -17.52 -3.40
CA PRO A 28 11.81 -16.16 -3.14
C PRO A 28 10.34 -16.14 -2.72
N GLN A 29 10.04 -15.35 -1.69
CA GLN A 29 8.67 -15.14 -1.23
C GLN A 29 8.05 -13.96 -1.99
N THR A 30 6.75 -13.92 -2.06
CA THR A 30 6.03 -12.80 -2.68
C THR A 30 5.19 -12.06 -1.65
N VAL A 31 5.00 -10.77 -1.89
CA VAL A 31 4.11 -9.88 -1.14
C VAL A 31 3.23 -9.13 -2.13
N ILE A 32 1.94 -9.12 -1.90
CA ILE A 32 1.01 -8.31 -2.70
C ILE A 32 0.77 -7.00 -1.95
N ALA A 33 0.80 -5.89 -2.66
CA ALA A 33 0.48 -4.57 -2.11
C ALA A 33 -0.64 -3.92 -2.94
N ILE A 34 -1.76 -3.65 -2.29
CA ILE A 34 -2.97 -3.01 -2.83
C ILE A 34 -3.26 -1.74 -2.02
N SER A 35 -3.84 -0.73 -2.63
CA SER A 35 -4.19 0.53 -1.96
C SER A 35 -5.38 1.20 -2.63
N ASP A 36 -6.00 2.14 -1.94
CA ASP A 36 -6.95 3.10 -2.52
C ASP A 36 -8.05 2.38 -3.32
N VAL A 37 -8.83 1.56 -2.62
CA VAL A 37 -9.93 0.81 -3.24
C VAL A 37 -11.12 1.71 -3.53
N HIS A 38 -11.45 2.65 -2.64
CA HIS A 38 -12.58 3.59 -2.77
C HIS A 38 -13.84 2.91 -3.30
N PHE A 39 -14.27 1.85 -2.62
CA PHE A 39 -15.43 1.10 -3.06
C PHE A 39 -16.72 1.91 -2.91
N ASP A 40 -17.44 2.06 -4.03
CA ASP A 40 -18.71 2.78 -4.10
C ASP A 40 -19.91 1.83 -4.08
N PRO A 41 -20.56 1.66 -2.91
CA PRO A 41 -21.79 0.89 -2.82
C PRO A 41 -23.00 1.60 -3.43
N PHE A 42 -22.89 2.90 -3.76
CA PHE A 42 -23.93 3.72 -4.36
C PHE A 42 -23.86 3.74 -5.89
N TYR A 43 -22.87 3.10 -6.51
CA TYR A 43 -22.63 3.15 -7.94
C TYR A 43 -23.88 2.76 -8.76
N ASP A 44 -24.58 1.70 -8.33
CA ASP A 44 -25.94 1.42 -8.79
C ASP A 44 -26.94 1.90 -7.73
N ARG A 45 -27.43 3.12 -7.91
CA ARG A 45 -28.38 3.76 -6.98
C ARG A 45 -29.68 2.97 -6.78
N SER A 46 -30.07 2.13 -7.74
CA SER A 46 -31.28 1.29 -7.62
C SER A 46 -31.15 0.24 -6.54
N LEU A 47 -29.94 -0.15 -6.15
CA LEU A 47 -29.66 -1.14 -5.11
C LEU A 47 -29.58 -0.53 -3.71
N PHE A 48 -29.49 0.80 -3.57
CA PHE A 48 -29.21 1.46 -2.30
C PHE A 48 -30.13 1.02 -1.16
N ALA A 49 -31.43 1.08 -1.37
CA ALA A 49 -32.41 0.69 -0.33
C ALA A 49 -32.29 -0.80 0.07
N SER A 50 -32.02 -1.67 -0.91
CA SER A 50 -31.82 -3.10 -0.66
C SER A 50 -30.55 -3.38 0.11
N LEU A 51 -29.42 -2.72 -0.26
CA LEU A 51 -28.14 -2.83 0.44
C LEU A 51 -28.23 -2.28 1.87
N GLN A 52 -28.96 -1.17 2.07
CA GLN A 52 -29.16 -0.61 3.39
C GLN A 52 -29.93 -1.58 4.30
N ALA A 53 -30.97 -2.24 3.79
CA ALA A 53 -31.80 -3.19 4.55
C ALA A 53 -31.11 -4.54 4.79
N ALA A 54 -30.42 -5.09 3.80
CA ALA A 54 -29.86 -6.44 3.82
C ALA A 54 -28.64 -6.58 4.75
N PRO A 55 -28.37 -7.76 5.33
CA PRO A 55 -27.11 -8.07 5.95
C PRO A 55 -26.00 -8.15 4.90
N VAL A 56 -24.74 -7.91 5.32
CA VAL A 56 -23.56 -7.88 4.41
C VAL A 56 -23.38 -9.19 3.64
N SER A 57 -23.78 -10.32 4.22
CA SER A 57 -23.72 -11.64 3.56
C SER A 57 -24.57 -11.76 2.28
N GLU A 58 -25.54 -10.89 2.09
CA GLU A 58 -26.40 -10.87 0.90
C GLU A 58 -25.92 -9.87 -0.16
N TRP A 59 -25.00 -8.97 0.17
CA TRP A 59 -24.58 -7.88 -0.71
C TRP A 59 -24.00 -8.36 -2.04
N ALA A 60 -23.19 -9.42 -2.04
CA ALA A 60 -22.64 -9.97 -3.28
C ALA A 60 -23.76 -10.43 -4.25
N GLY A 61 -24.83 -11.03 -3.73
CA GLY A 61 -26.00 -11.41 -4.53
C GLY A 61 -26.78 -10.20 -5.06
N LEU A 62 -26.93 -9.16 -4.23
CA LEU A 62 -27.60 -7.92 -4.64
C LEU A 62 -26.79 -7.22 -5.75
N PHE A 63 -25.48 -7.05 -5.59
CA PHE A 63 -24.62 -6.48 -6.63
C PHE A 63 -24.64 -7.30 -7.91
N ALA A 64 -24.66 -8.64 -7.82
CA ALA A 64 -24.73 -9.52 -8.99
C ALA A 64 -26.07 -9.40 -9.75
N SER A 65 -27.12 -8.84 -9.14
CA SER A 65 -28.41 -8.56 -9.80
C SER A 65 -28.40 -7.23 -10.58
N SER A 66 -27.36 -6.41 -10.43
CA SER A 66 -27.20 -5.15 -11.16
C SER A 66 -27.03 -5.39 -12.66
N THR A 67 -27.52 -4.47 -13.46
CA THR A 67 -27.25 -4.42 -14.91
C THR A 67 -25.88 -3.83 -15.24
N ILE A 68 -25.17 -3.28 -14.25
CA ILE A 68 -23.81 -2.72 -14.38
C ILE A 68 -22.82 -3.86 -14.29
N THR A 69 -22.22 -4.22 -15.42
CA THR A 69 -21.26 -5.34 -15.55
C THR A 69 -19.83 -4.89 -15.91
N SER A 70 -19.66 -3.64 -16.32
CA SER A 70 -18.36 -3.05 -16.65
C SER A 70 -17.64 -2.52 -15.41
N PRO A 71 -16.29 -2.53 -15.39
CA PRO A 71 -15.49 -2.12 -14.22
C PRO A 71 -15.43 -0.60 -13.99
N GLY A 72 -16.38 0.17 -14.45
CA GLY A 72 -16.37 1.62 -14.31
C GLY A 72 -15.63 2.35 -15.44
N SER A 73 -15.17 3.55 -15.15
CA SER A 73 -14.44 4.44 -16.09
C SER A 73 -13.30 5.14 -15.36
N TRP A 74 -12.35 5.68 -16.13
CA TRP A 74 -11.37 6.61 -15.58
C TRP A 74 -12.07 7.79 -14.90
N ASP A 75 -11.43 8.35 -13.89
CA ASP A 75 -11.96 9.40 -13.00
C ASP A 75 -13.19 8.99 -12.16
N GLY A 76 -13.46 7.68 -12.07
CA GLY A 76 -14.55 7.13 -11.28
C GLY A 76 -14.09 6.25 -10.12
N PRO A 77 -14.98 6.01 -9.12
CA PRO A 77 -14.69 5.12 -8.01
C PRO A 77 -14.73 3.64 -8.41
N THR A 78 -14.26 2.78 -7.54
CA THR A 78 -14.36 1.33 -7.71
C THR A 78 -15.80 0.86 -7.52
N ASN A 79 -16.39 0.34 -8.57
CA ASN A 79 -17.66 -0.36 -8.52
C ASN A 79 -17.49 -1.87 -8.23
N TYR A 80 -18.60 -2.59 -8.06
CA TYR A 80 -18.54 -4.02 -7.75
C TYR A 80 -17.84 -4.86 -8.84
N PRO A 81 -18.10 -4.66 -10.15
CA PRO A 81 -17.34 -5.38 -11.20
C PRO A 81 -15.82 -5.18 -11.12
N LEU A 82 -15.33 -3.97 -10.80
CA LEU A 82 -13.90 -3.73 -10.63
C LEU A 82 -13.35 -4.45 -9.40
N LEU A 83 -14.06 -4.38 -8.26
CA LEU A 83 -13.71 -5.10 -7.04
C LEU A 83 -13.63 -6.62 -7.29
N GLN A 84 -14.58 -7.17 -8.05
CA GLN A 84 -14.56 -8.59 -8.44
C GLN A 84 -13.34 -8.95 -9.28
N ARG A 85 -12.93 -8.08 -10.23
CA ARG A 85 -11.75 -8.31 -11.07
C ARG A 85 -10.46 -8.25 -10.26
N MET A 86 -10.36 -7.29 -9.33
CA MET A 86 -9.23 -7.22 -8.40
C MET A 86 -9.14 -8.51 -7.58
N THR A 87 -10.22 -8.91 -6.90
CA THR A 87 -10.22 -10.12 -6.07
C THR A 87 -9.99 -11.41 -6.88
N ALA A 88 -10.44 -11.46 -8.14
CA ALA A 88 -10.11 -12.56 -9.04
C ALA A 88 -8.61 -12.60 -9.36
N ALA A 89 -8.00 -11.45 -9.63
CA ALA A 89 -6.56 -11.35 -9.88
C ALA A 89 -5.73 -11.76 -8.66
N LEU A 90 -6.14 -11.35 -7.45
CA LEU A 90 -5.48 -11.76 -6.21
C LEU A 90 -5.49 -13.29 -6.02
N ARG A 91 -6.58 -13.98 -6.38
CA ARG A 91 -6.67 -15.46 -6.32
C ARG A 91 -5.74 -16.17 -7.29
N THR A 92 -5.32 -15.53 -8.38
CA THR A 92 -4.39 -16.12 -9.36
C THR A 92 -2.94 -16.01 -8.95
N GLN A 93 -2.62 -15.14 -7.98
CA GLN A 93 -1.25 -15.00 -7.51
C GLN A 93 -0.80 -16.24 -6.72
N PRO A 94 0.48 -16.62 -6.82
CA PRO A 94 1.06 -17.56 -5.88
C PRO A 94 0.80 -17.09 -4.45
N ARG A 95 0.58 -18.02 -3.53
CA ARG A 95 0.26 -17.66 -2.14
C ARG A 95 1.33 -16.73 -1.58
N PRO A 96 1.01 -15.46 -1.28
CA PRO A 96 1.99 -14.52 -0.77
C PRO A 96 2.28 -14.78 0.72
N MET A 97 3.45 -14.33 1.19
CA MET A 97 3.82 -14.33 2.60
C MET A 97 2.84 -13.46 3.42
N LEU A 98 2.53 -12.30 2.89
CA LEU A 98 1.58 -11.34 3.43
C LEU A 98 1.02 -10.46 2.32
N VAL A 99 -0.01 -9.68 2.67
CA VAL A 99 -0.54 -8.61 1.82
C VAL A 99 -0.43 -7.29 2.59
N VAL A 100 -0.04 -6.22 1.88
CA VAL A 100 -0.09 -4.84 2.35
C VAL A 100 -1.34 -4.18 1.79
N PHE A 101 -2.09 -3.47 2.65
CA PHE A 101 -3.25 -2.66 2.25
C PHE A 101 -3.02 -1.21 2.68
N GLY A 102 -2.90 -0.31 1.70
CA GLY A 102 -2.48 1.08 1.89
C GLY A 102 -3.58 2.06 2.31
N GLY A 103 -4.79 1.59 2.66
CA GLY A 103 -5.89 2.45 3.12
C GLY A 103 -6.89 2.82 2.03
N ASP A 104 -7.84 3.68 2.39
CA ASP A 104 -8.96 4.16 1.59
C ASP A 104 -9.87 3.05 1.04
N VAL A 105 -10.63 2.46 1.95
CA VAL A 105 -11.68 1.47 1.65
C VAL A 105 -12.92 2.15 1.08
N LEU A 106 -13.36 3.26 1.73
CA LEU A 106 -14.60 3.95 1.42
C LEU A 106 -14.44 4.90 0.21
N VAL A 107 -15.50 5.00 -0.58
CA VAL A 107 -15.58 6.01 -1.66
C VAL A 107 -15.49 7.42 -1.08
N GLN A 108 -14.94 8.36 -1.86
CA GLN A 108 -14.90 9.77 -1.52
C GLN A 108 -16.33 10.31 -1.28
N ASP A 109 -16.44 11.28 -0.36
CA ASP A 109 -17.72 11.90 -0.02
C ASP A 109 -18.83 10.94 0.46
N PHE A 110 -18.44 9.77 1.01
CA PHE A 110 -19.39 8.74 1.44
C PHE A 110 -20.56 9.29 2.29
N PRO A 111 -20.31 10.11 3.33
CA PRO A 111 -21.38 10.65 4.17
C PRO A 111 -22.35 11.54 3.37
N SER A 112 -21.83 12.35 2.46
CA SER A 112 -22.60 13.27 1.63
C SER A 112 -23.45 12.54 0.61
N ILE A 113 -22.90 11.51 -0.04
CA ILE A 113 -23.64 10.64 -0.98
C ILE A 113 -24.77 9.92 -0.24
N PHE A 114 -24.48 9.35 0.95
CA PHE A 114 -25.52 8.69 1.75
C PHE A 114 -26.67 9.64 2.09
N ARG A 115 -26.34 10.83 2.63
CA ARG A 115 -27.37 11.85 3.00
C ARG A 115 -28.20 12.32 1.81
N PHE A 116 -27.60 12.39 0.63
CA PHE A 116 -28.31 12.74 -0.61
C PHE A 116 -29.31 11.66 -1.03
N LEU A 117 -28.98 10.38 -0.82
CA LEU A 117 -29.81 9.24 -1.24
C LEU A 117 -30.80 8.81 -0.16
N ALA A 118 -30.49 9.02 1.12
CA ALA A 118 -31.32 8.57 2.24
C ALA A 118 -32.46 9.53 2.52
N PRO A 119 -33.74 9.05 2.63
CA PRO A 119 -34.89 9.91 2.86
C PRO A 119 -34.83 10.68 4.20
N THR A 120 -34.23 10.10 5.23
CA THR A 120 -34.20 10.65 6.59
C THR A 120 -32.91 11.34 6.96
N GLN A 121 -31.84 11.22 6.16
CA GLN A 121 -30.49 11.71 6.47
C GLN A 121 -29.98 11.30 7.87
N ASP A 122 -30.37 10.13 8.33
CA ASP A 122 -30.06 9.61 9.67
C ASP A 122 -28.57 9.25 9.78
N GLU A 123 -27.88 9.90 10.70
CA GLU A 123 -26.45 9.71 10.97
C GLU A 123 -26.14 8.27 11.45
N ALA A 124 -26.98 7.66 12.28
CA ALA A 124 -26.79 6.30 12.74
C ALA A 124 -26.93 5.30 11.56
N ALA A 125 -27.87 5.55 10.65
CA ALA A 125 -28.04 4.74 9.46
C ALA A 125 -26.84 4.90 8.49
N MET A 126 -26.30 6.12 8.35
CA MET A 126 -25.10 6.38 7.56
C MET A 126 -23.89 5.61 8.11
N ARG A 127 -23.63 5.69 9.41
CA ARG A 127 -22.54 4.95 10.09
C ARG A 127 -22.71 3.44 9.92
N ALA A 128 -23.90 2.93 10.12
CA ALA A 128 -24.17 1.51 9.92
C ALA A 128 -23.93 1.06 8.47
N PHE A 129 -24.25 1.92 7.48
CA PHE A 129 -24.02 1.62 6.07
C PHE A 129 -22.52 1.69 5.71
N ALA A 130 -21.77 2.66 6.24
CA ALA A 130 -20.32 2.73 6.09
C ALA A 130 -19.63 1.51 6.70
N LEU A 131 -20.02 1.10 7.93
CA LEU A 131 -19.49 -0.11 8.56
C LEU A 131 -19.79 -1.38 7.74
N LYS A 132 -21.00 -1.50 7.18
CA LYS A 132 -21.33 -2.60 6.25
C LYS A 132 -20.43 -2.58 5.02
N THR A 133 -20.14 -1.41 4.48
CA THR A 133 -19.28 -1.25 3.29
C THR A 133 -17.84 -1.69 3.59
N VAL A 134 -17.25 -1.22 4.70
CA VAL A 134 -15.93 -1.67 5.15
C VAL A 134 -15.92 -3.18 5.35
N THR A 135 -16.92 -3.71 6.06
CA THR A 135 -17.06 -5.16 6.32
C THR A 135 -17.12 -5.94 5.01
N PHE A 136 -17.90 -5.48 4.04
CA PHE A 136 -18.03 -6.13 2.74
C PHE A 136 -16.70 -6.20 1.99
N VAL A 137 -15.98 -5.07 1.86
CA VAL A 137 -14.69 -5.02 1.16
C VAL A 137 -13.66 -5.92 1.85
N VAL A 138 -13.54 -5.84 3.18
CA VAL A 138 -12.65 -6.69 3.98
C VAL A 138 -12.96 -8.18 3.74
N GLN A 139 -14.24 -8.57 3.73
CA GLN A 139 -14.65 -9.95 3.46
C GLN A 139 -14.32 -10.39 2.03
N GLN A 140 -14.50 -9.52 1.01
CA GLN A 140 -14.16 -9.85 -0.38
C GLN A 140 -12.64 -10.06 -0.55
N ILE A 141 -11.82 -9.19 0.05
CA ILE A 141 -10.36 -9.34 0.05
C ILE A 141 -9.96 -10.61 0.80
N ARG A 142 -10.48 -10.85 2.00
CA ARG A 142 -10.21 -12.06 2.80
C ARG A 142 -10.56 -13.33 2.03
N ALA A 143 -11.72 -13.38 1.40
CA ALA A 143 -12.17 -14.54 0.62
C ALA A 143 -11.27 -14.83 -0.60
N SER A 144 -10.53 -13.83 -1.09
CA SER A 144 -9.58 -14.00 -2.20
C SER A 144 -8.20 -14.50 -1.75
N LEU A 145 -7.81 -14.24 -0.51
CA LEU A 145 -6.46 -14.48 0.03
C LEU A 145 -6.38 -15.71 0.98
N GLY A 146 -7.52 -16.27 1.36
CA GLY A 146 -7.58 -17.41 2.30
C GLY A 146 -7.04 -17.02 3.68
N THR A 147 -5.98 -17.66 4.14
CA THR A 147 -5.38 -17.44 5.47
C THR A 147 -4.19 -16.49 5.47
N THR A 148 -3.81 -15.92 4.31
CA THR A 148 -2.70 -14.96 4.22
C THR A 148 -3.04 -13.70 5.02
N PRO A 149 -2.19 -13.24 5.95
CA PRO A 149 -2.45 -12.02 6.71
C PRO A 149 -2.39 -10.77 5.83
N VAL A 150 -3.23 -9.79 6.14
CA VAL A 150 -3.25 -8.47 5.50
C VAL A 150 -2.86 -7.45 6.55
N TYR A 151 -1.76 -6.72 6.32
CA TYR A 151 -1.34 -5.60 7.15
C TYR A 151 -1.78 -4.31 6.48
N PHE A 152 -2.38 -3.41 7.23
CA PHE A 152 -3.13 -2.30 6.66
C PHE A 152 -2.85 -0.98 7.38
N THR A 153 -3.24 0.10 6.77
CA THR A 153 -3.44 1.42 7.38
C THR A 153 -4.82 1.94 7.01
N LEU A 154 -5.24 3.02 7.66
CA LEU A 154 -6.44 3.76 7.26
C LEU A 154 -6.08 4.86 6.26
N GLY A 155 -6.96 5.14 5.31
CA GLY A 155 -6.86 6.27 4.40
C GLY A 155 -7.69 7.47 4.87
N ASN A 156 -7.53 8.61 4.20
CA ASN A 156 -8.18 9.86 4.60
C ASN A 156 -9.71 9.87 4.43
N TRP A 157 -10.25 8.92 3.68
CA TRP A 157 -11.70 8.71 3.55
C TRP A 157 -12.23 7.61 4.47
N ASP A 158 -11.38 6.93 5.23
CA ASP A 158 -11.79 5.87 6.15
C ASP A 158 -12.27 6.47 7.49
N SER A 159 -13.43 7.12 7.45
CA SER A 159 -14.09 7.71 8.60
C SER A 159 -15.60 7.84 8.39
N TYR A 160 -16.34 8.23 9.45
CA TYR A 160 -17.75 8.62 9.35
C TYR A 160 -17.92 10.11 9.01
N ALA A 161 -16.82 10.84 8.84
CA ALA A 161 -16.78 12.24 8.45
C ALA A 161 -16.26 12.38 7.00
N ASP A 162 -16.13 13.61 6.55
CA ASP A 162 -15.49 13.92 5.28
C ASP A 162 -13.97 13.69 5.34
N SER A 163 -13.29 13.83 4.20
CA SER A 163 -11.84 13.63 4.07
C SER A 163 -11.04 14.26 5.22
N PHE A 164 -10.07 13.51 5.74
CA PHE A 164 -9.26 13.90 6.92
C PHE A 164 -10.06 14.18 8.20
N GLY A 165 -11.33 13.82 8.26
CA GLY A 165 -12.20 14.09 9.41
C GLY A 165 -12.11 13.07 10.56
N LEU A 166 -11.28 12.03 10.44
CA LEU A 166 -11.06 11.06 11.52
C LEU A 166 -10.47 11.74 12.77
N LEU A 167 -10.96 11.35 13.94
CA LEU A 167 -10.50 11.89 15.23
C LEU A 167 -9.90 10.80 16.13
N PRO A 168 -9.06 11.15 17.10
CA PRO A 168 -8.62 10.21 18.12
C PRO A 168 -9.83 9.66 18.91
N ASN A 169 -9.81 8.35 19.18
CA ASN A 169 -10.92 7.61 19.79
C ASN A 169 -12.25 7.72 19.03
N ASP A 170 -12.19 7.88 17.70
CA ASP A 170 -13.35 8.01 16.84
C ASP A 170 -14.26 6.77 16.93
N PRO A 171 -15.59 6.92 16.86
CA PRO A 171 -16.49 5.79 16.74
C PRO A 171 -16.15 4.86 15.57
N PHE A 172 -15.64 5.37 14.45
CA PHE A 172 -15.18 4.55 13.33
C PHE A 172 -14.09 3.56 13.74
N LEU A 173 -13.10 4.00 14.52
CA LEU A 173 -12.03 3.14 15.04
C LEU A 173 -12.59 2.06 15.99
N ALA A 174 -13.55 2.44 16.83
CA ALA A 174 -14.19 1.50 17.75
C ALA A 174 -14.98 0.41 17.02
N ASP A 175 -15.76 0.80 15.99
CA ASP A 175 -16.66 -0.08 15.25
C ASP A 175 -15.91 -0.99 14.27
N THR A 176 -14.81 -0.50 13.66
CA THR A 176 -14.04 -1.24 12.66
C THR A 176 -12.93 -2.11 13.25
N ALA A 177 -12.56 -1.94 14.53
CA ALA A 177 -11.46 -2.70 15.16
C ALA A 177 -11.62 -4.22 14.99
N ALA A 178 -12.80 -4.76 15.28
CA ALA A 178 -13.07 -6.19 15.13
C ALA A 178 -13.09 -6.60 13.65
N VAL A 179 -13.61 -5.76 12.75
CA VAL A 179 -13.69 -6.04 11.32
C VAL A 179 -12.29 -6.22 10.72
N PHE A 180 -11.38 -5.30 10.98
CA PHE A 180 -10.00 -5.38 10.49
C PHE A 180 -9.20 -6.47 11.19
N TYR A 181 -9.35 -6.61 12.51
CA TYR A 181 -8.64 -7.66 13.23
C TYR A 181 -9.03 -9.04 12.73
N ASP A 182 -10.32 -9.38 12.74
CA ASP A 182 -10.82 -10.71 12.36
C ASP A 182 -10.68 -10.96 10.86
N GLY A 183 -10.87 -9.92 10.04
CA GLY A 183 -10.78 -10.00 8.59
C GLY A 183 -9.37 -9.99 8.06
N PHE A 184 -8.46 -9.21 8.62
CA PHE A 184 -7.12 -9.02 8.08
C PHE A 184 -6.01 -9.64 8.93
N LEU A 185 -6.00 -9.40 10.24
CA LEU A 185 -4.88 -9.75 11.11
C LEU A 185 -5.07 -11.06 11.90
N ALA A 186 -6.23 -11.73 11.80
CA ALA A 186 -6.51 -12.92 12.60
C ALA A 186 -5.39 -13.95 12.52
N GLY A 187 -4.79 -14.27 13.67
CA GLY A 187 -3.66 -15.19 13.79
C GLY A 187 -2.28 -14.57 13.53
N ALA A 188 -2.21 -13.30 13.08
CA ALA A 188 -0.94 -12.58 12.86
C ALA A 188 -0.66 -11.52 13.94
N ALA A 189 -1.68 -11.07 14.66
CA ALA A 189 -1.55 -10.10 15.74
C ALA A 189 -2.16 -10.61 17.05
N ASP A 190 -1.67 -10.10 18.17
CA ASP A 190 -2.33 -10.25 19.46
C ASP A 190 -3.40 -9.15 19.59
N ARG A 191 -4.65 -9.55 19.81
CA ARG A 191 -5.78 -8.64 20.00
C ARG A 191 -5.56 -7.68 21.19
N VAL A 192 -4.90 -8.15 22.23
CA VAL A 192 -4.64 -7.37 23.45
C VAL A 192 -3.70 -6.20 23.17
N THR A 193 -2.76 -6.36 22.22
CA THR A 193 -1.85 -5.27 21.82
C THR A 193 -2.42 -4.43 20.69
N PHE A 194 -3.19 -5.02 19.78
CA PHE A 194 -3.79 -4.32 18.63
C PHE A 194 -4.89 -3.35 19.03
N GLU A 195 -5.91 -3.83 19.78
CA GLU A 195 -7.12 -3.04 20.01
C GLU A 195 -6.87 -1.69 20.73
N PRO A 196 -6.02 -1.59 21.77
CA PRO A 196 -5.82 -0.33 22.46
C PRO A 196 -5.28 0.79 21.57
N THR A 197 -4.25 0.50 20.76
CA THR A 197 -3.63 1.51 19.89
C THR A 197 -4.49 1.82 18.68
N TYR A 198 -5.12 0.81 18.09
CA TYR A 198 -6.02 1.01 16.97
C TYR A 198 -7.24 1.83 17.36
N ARG A 199 -7.90 1.52 18.48
CA ARG A 199 -9.07 2.29 18.97
C ARG A 199 -8.72 3.72 19.37
N ALA A 200 -7.51 3.94 19.89
CA ALA A 200 -7.05 5.27 20.27
C ALA A 200 -6.69 6.15 19.07
N GLY A 201 -6.02 5.59 18.06
CA GLY A 201 -5.45 6.39 16.99
C GLY A 201 -5.34 5.71 15.62
N GLY A 202 -5.83 4.49 15.42
CA GLY A 202 -5.79 3.80 14.13
C GLY A 202 -4.42 3.20 13.79
N TYR A 203 -3.46 3.15 14.72
CA TYR A 203 -2.13 2.59 14.50
C TYR A 203 -1.90 1.31 15.32
N TYR A 204 -0.96 0.47 14.88
CA TYR A 204 -0.66 -0.80 15.54
C TYR A 204 0.68 -1.39 15.05
N ALA A 205 1.19 -2.38 15.79
CA ALA A 205 2.26 -3.27 15.35
C ALA A 205 1.81 -4.73 15.43
N ALA A 206 2.25 -5.54 14.47
CA ALA A 206 1.89 -6.94 14.41
C ALA A 206 3.04 -7.78 13.84
N ASP A 207 3.19 -9.01 14.34
CA ASP A 207 4.20 -9.96 13.90
C ASP A 207 3.80 -10.61 12.58
N VAL A 208 4.79 -10.88 11.71
CA VAL A 208 4.57 -11.74 10.53
C VAL A 208 4.94 -13.16 10.90
N PRO A 209 3.97 -14.08 10.93
CA PRO A 209 4.21 -15.45 11.38
C PRO A 209 5.34 -16.14 10.60
N GLY A 210 6.33 -16.67 11.31
CA GLY A 210 7.41 -17.49 10.75
C GLY A 210 8.55 -16.72 10.07
N SER A 211 8.54 -15.38 10.07
CA SER A 211 9.57 -14.57 9.39
C SER A 211 10.45 -13.73 10.31
N GLY A 212 10.03 -13.50 11.56
CA GLY A 212 10.67 -12.52 12.45
C GLY A 212 10.39 -11.06 12.11
N LEU A 213 9.76 -10.77 10.98
CA LEU A 213 9.37 -9.43 10.56
C LEU A 213 8.25 -8.88 11.45
N VAL A 214 8.33 -7.59 11.77
CA VAL A 214 7.24 -6.80 12.36
C VAL A 214 6.66 -5.88 11.29
N VAL A 215 5.36 -5.77 11.20
CA VAL A 215 4.70 -4.73 10.38
C VAL A 215 4.02 -3.73 11.30
N VAL A 216 4.31 -2.47 11.07
CA VAL A 216 3.71 -1.31 11.75
C VAL A 216 2.73 -0.64 10.79
N GLY A 217 1.46 -0.56 11.17
CA GLY A 217 0.47 0.30 10.52
C GLY A 217 0.44 1.66 11.21
N LEU A 218 0.73 2.75 10.49
CA LEU A 218 0.68 4.13 10.98
C LEU A 218 -0.54 4.86 10.46
N ASN A 219 -1.11 5.72 11.28
CA ASN A 219 -2.19 6.60 10.86
C ASN A 219 -1.65 8.00 10.51
N THR A 220 -1.08 8.14 9.32
CA THR A 220 -0.55 9.43 8.84
C THR A 220 -1.63 10.45 8.47
N ILE A 221 -2.93 10.10 8.57
CA ILE A 221 -4.03 11.04 8.37
C ILE A 221 -3.91 12.19 9.36
N PHE A 222 -3.64 11.90 10.65
CA PHE A 222 -3.50 12.93 11.69
C PHE A 222 -2.34 13.89 11.45
N LEU A 223 -1.34 13.48 10.66
CA LEU A 223 -0.16 14.27 10.35
C LEU A 223 -0.41 15.27 9.19
N ALA A 224 -1.52 15.14 8.47
CA ALA A 224 -1.82 15.96 7.30
C ALA A 224 -2.26 17.39 7.70
N PRO A 225 -1.98 18.42 6.86
CA PRO A 225 -2.41 19.81 7.15
C PRO A 225 -3.93 19.97 7.24
N GLN A 226 -4.69 19.10 6.57
CA GLN A 226 -6.16 19.11 6.54
C GLN A 226 -6.78 18.54 7.82
N SER A 227 -6.01 17.82 8.64
CA SER A 227 -6.52 17.21 9.86
C SER A 227 -6.87 18.27 10.93
N PRO A 228 -7.93 18.04 11.72
CA PRO A 228 -8.29 18.95 12.80
C PRO A 228 -7.15 19.17 13.79
N SER A 229 -6.97 20.38 14.29
CA SER A 229 -5.92 20.71 15.27
C SER A 229 -6.03 19.91 16.58
N SER A 230 -7.20 19.34 16.87
CA SER A 230 -7.41 18.44 18.01
C SER A 230 -6.63 17.13 17.92
N THR A 231 -6.07 16.77 16.75
CA THR A 231 -5.26 15.56 16.55
C THR A 231 -3.81 15.72 17.06
N ALA A 232 -3.33 16.93 17.33
CA ALA A 232 -1.92 17.20 17.68
C ALA A 232 -1.35 16.33 18.84
N ALA A 233 -2.16 16.09 19.88
CA ALA A 233 -1.76 15.23 20.98
C ALA A 233 -1.65 13.75 20.55
N ALA A 234 -2.53 13.28 19.69
CA ALA A 234 -2.50 11.93 19.15
C ALA A 234 -1.30 11.73 18.22
N VAL A 235 -0.94 12.72 17.41
CA VAL A 235 0.30 12.71 16.61
C VAL A 235 1.52 12.53 17.51
N THR A 236 1.61 13.30 18.60
CA THR A 236 2.72 13.15 19.56
C THR A 236 2.76 11.73 20.13
N GLN A 237 1.62 11.22 20.57
CA GLN A 237 1.51 9.88 21.16
C GLN A 237 1.89 8.78 20.15
N GLU A 238 1.43 8.87 18.92
CA GLU A 238 1.74 7.90 17.87
C GLU A 238 3.24 7.92 17.53
N MET A 239 3.86 9.10 17.41
CA MET A 239 5.28 9.21 17.11
C MET A 239 6.17 8.72 18.27
N ASP A 240 5.80 8.99 19.53
CA ASP A 240 6.49 8.44 20.71
C ASP A 240 6.37 6.91 20.75
N TRP A 241 5.19 6.39 20.44
CA TRP A 241 4.94 4.95 20.36
C TRP A 241 5.71 4.29 19.22
N LEU A 242 5.79 4.94 18.04
CA LEU A 242 6.57 4.44 16.90
C LEU A 242 8.05 4.31 17.27
N ASP A 243 8.64 5.37 17.84
CA ASP A 243 10.05 5.40 18.24
C ASP A 243 10.36 4.26 19.23
N ALA A 244 9.54 4.11 20.27
CA ALA A 244 9.67 3.01 21.25
C ALA A 244 9.49 1.61 20.61
N THR A 245 8.58 1.47 19.65
CA THR A 245 8.35 0.20 18.93
C THR A 245 9.55 -0.18 18.07
N LEU A 246 10.16 0.78 17.39
CA LEU A 246 11.36 0.56 16.57
C LEU A 246 12.59 0.28 17.44
N ASP A 247 12.74 0.92 18.60
CA ASP A 247 13.77 0.60 19.59
C ASP A 247 13.64 -0.85 20.10
N ALA A 248 12.43 -1.31 20.39
CA ALA A 248 12.17 -2.67 20.82
C ALA A 248 12.49 -3.69 19.71
N ALA A 249 12.16 -3.36 18.46
CA ALA A 249 12.51 -4.18 17.30
C ALA A 249 14.03 -4.26 17.12
N ARG A 250 14.75 -3.13 17.23
CA ARG A 250 16.23 -3.09 17.19
C ARG A 250 16.85 -3.93 18.28
N ALA A 251 16.38 -3.80 19.52
CA ALA A 251 16.89 -4.57 20.64
C ALA A 251 16.71 -6.09 20.48
N SER A 252 15.68 -6.51 19.73
CA SER A 252 15.40 -7.92 19.41
C SER A 252 15.97 -8.37 18.04
N GLY A 253 16.66 -7.49 17.30
CA GLY A 253 17.25 -7.79 16.00
C GLY A 253 16.22 -8.10 14.92
N ARG A 254 15.03 -7.49 14.98
CA ARG A 254 13.90 -7.78 14.09
C ARG A 254 13.75 -6.68 13.03
N PRO A 255 13.65 -7.04 11.74
CA PRO A 255 13.32 -6.07 10.70
C PRO A 255 11.88 -5.57 10.86
N VAL A 256 11.65 -4.32 10.42
CA VAL A 256 10.34 -3.67 10.48
C VAL A 256 9.95 -3.19 9.09
N TRP A 257 8.71 -3.45 8.70
CA TRP A 257 8.04 -2.77 7.58
C TRP A 257 7.01 -1.79 8.13
N ILE A 258 6.88 -0.64 7.49
CA ILE A 258 5.89 0.37 7.84
C ILE A 258 4.88 0.48 6.71
N VAL A 259 3.60 0.50 7.04
CA VAL A 259 2.49 0.80 6.13
C VAL A 259 1.84 2.08 6.62
N MET A 260 1.83 3.09 5.78
CA MET A 260 1.17 4.37 6.05
C MET A 260 0.40 4.82 4.80
N HIS A 261 -0.59 5.69 4.96
CA HIS A 261 -1.39 6.14 3.82
C HIS A 261 -0.77 7.39 3.17
N VAL A 262 -0.80 8.51 3.86
CA VAL A 262 -0.28 9.78 3.34
C VAL A 262 1.25 9.77 3.42
N PRO A 263 1.97 9.88 2.28
CA PRO A 263 3.42 9.88 2.26
C PRO A 263 4.01 11.21 2.76
N PRO A 264 5.24 11.24 3.29
CA PRO A 264 5.95 12.49 3.51
C PRO A 264 6.40 13.11 2.19
N GLY A 265 6.55 14.44 2.16
CA GLY A 265 7.00 15.21 0.99
C GLY A 265 5.88 16.03 0.36
N GLY A 266 6.14 16.55 -0.83
CA GLY A 266 5.17 17.35 -1.59
C GLY A 266 4.06 16.51 -2.22
N ASP A 267 2.89 17.11 -2.36
CA ASP A 267 1.88 16.72 -3.35
C ASP A 267 2.39 17.14 -4.73
N LEU A 268 2.93 16.18 -5.47
CA LEU A 268 3.62 16.48 -6.71
C LEU A 268 2.65 16.89 -7.83
N ALA A 269 1.43 16.37 -7.83
CA ALA A 269 0.42 16.74 -8.82
C ALA A 269 -0.09 18.17 -8.59
N THR A 270 -0.46 18.51 -7.35
CA THR A 270 -0.90 19.87 -7.01
C THR A 270 0.25 20.86 -7.21
N THR A 271 1.46 20.57 -6.71
CA THR A 271 2.64 21.43 -6.87
C THR A 271 3.00 21.61 -8.36
N GLY A 272 2.93 20.55 -9.16
CA GLY A 272 3.18 20.59 -10.60
C GLY A 272 2.17 21.44 -11.35
N SER A 273 0.90 21.48 -10.89
CA SER A 273 -0.12 22.36 -11.47
C SER A 273 0.09 23.86 -11.20
N ASP A 274 0.89 24.17 -10.17
CA ASP A 274 1.16 25.54 -9.71
C ASP A 274 2.47 26.11 -10.27
N VAL A 275 3.19 25.40 -11.17
CA VAL A 275 4.41 25.93 -11.80
C VAL A 275 4.08 27.12 -12.71
N ASP A 276 4.91 28.15 -12.66
CA ASP A 276 4.81 29.28 -13.55
C ASP A 276 5.27 28.95 -14.99
N GLN A 277 5.21 29.93 -15.90
CA GLN A 277 5.64 29.75 -17.30
C GLN A 277 7.13 29.42 -17.47
N GLN A 278 7.93 29.62 -16.46
CA GLN A 278 9.36 29.31 -16.40
C GLN A 278 9.63 27.95 -15.73
N GLY A 279 8.61 27.27 -15.21
CA GLY A 279 8.74 26.02 -14.49
C GLY A 279 9.10 26.20 -13.01
N HIS A 280 8.98 27.42 -12.46
CA HIS A 280 9.28 27.70 -11.06
C HIS A 280 8.05 27.58 -10.18
N ILE A 281 8.26 27.34 -8.88
CA ILE A 281 7.23 27.33 -7.84
C ILE A 281 7.54 28.37 -6.75
N THR A 282 6.52 28.93 -6.14
CA THR A 282 6.68 29.78 -4.95
C THR A 282 6.96 28.92 -3.71
N GLN A 283 6.15 27.89 -3.54
CA GLN A 283 6.32 26.85 -2.51
C GLN A 283 5.52 25.60 -2.92
N PRO A 284 5.98 24.40 -2.53
CA PRO A 284 5.21 23.18 -2.79
C PRO A 284 4.02 23.05 -1.83
N THR A 285 2.97 22.38 -2.29
CA THR A 285 1.92 21.86 -1.40
C THR A 285 2.46 20.63 -0.69
N MET A 286 2.54 20.68 0.66
CA MET A 286 3.09 19.57 1.45
C MET A 286 1.98 18.62 1.89
N MET A 287 2.24 17.31 1.84
CA MET A 287 1.30 16.25 2.24
C MET A 287 1.15 16.15 3.75
N LEU A 288 2.19 16.44 4.51
CA LEU A 288 2.20 16.40 5.97
C LEU A 288 2.52 17.78 6.55
N GLN A 289 2.04 18.06 7.75
CA GLN A 289 2.44 19.24 8.54
C GLN A 289 3.95 19.19 8.80
N SER A 290 4.67 20.30 8.60
CA SER A 290 6.14 20.35 8.68
C SER A 290 6.70 19.69 9.94
N ALA A 291 6.26 20.11 11.13
CA ALA A 291 6.77 19.55 12.37
C ALA A 291 6.49 18.04 12.55
N ALA A 292 5.36 17.55 12.05
CA ALA A 292 5.02 16.13 12.08
C ALA A 292 5.86 15.32 11.09
N GLN A 293 6.07 15.88 9.88
CA GLN A 293 6.94 15.29 8.89
C GLN A 293 8.39 15.21 9.36
N ASP A 294 8.94 16.32 9.88
CA ASP A 294 10.31 16.39 10.38
C ASP A 294 10.56 15.32 11.45
N ARG A 295 9.58 15.14 12.34
CA ARG A 295 9.66 14.11 13.38
C ARG A 295 9.60 12.70 12.81
N LEU A 296 8.68 12.42 11.89
CA LEU A 296 8.59 11.12 11.20
C LEU A 296 9.89 10.80 10.47
N LEU A 297 10.44 11.73 9.69
CA LEU A 297 11.70 11.55 8.96
C LEU A 297 12.88 11.36 9.90
N ALA A 298 12.92 12.07 11.04
CA ALA A 298 13.94 11.88 12.05
C ALA A 298 13.90 10.48 12.69
N ILE A 299 12.70 9.97 13.01
CA ILE A 299 12.51 8.61 13.51
C ILE A 299 12.96 7.58 12.47
N LEU A 300 12.53 7.71 11.20
CA LEU A 300 12.96 6.81 10.13
C LEU A 300 14.48 6.82 9.95
N SER A 301 15.11 7.98 10.05
CA SER A 301 16.57 8.12 9.96
C SER A 301 17.30 7.48 11.15
N ALA A 302 16.77 7.65 12.35
CA ALA A 302 17.35 7.05 13.56
C ALA A 302 17.25 5.52 13.56
N HIS A 303 16.27 4.96 12.85
CA HIS A 303 15.96 3.53 12.81
C HIS A 303 16.13 2.87 11.43
N GLN A 304 16.91 3.48 10.53
CA GLN A 304 17.17 2.96 9.17
C GLN A 304 17.86 1.57 9.15
N ASP A 305 18.43 1.16 10.25
CA ASP A 305 19.06 -0.15 10.46
C ASP A 305 18.03 -1.28 10.67
N VAL A 306 16.82 -0.96 11.08
CA VAL A 306 15.74 -1.94 11.30
C VAL A 306 14.54 -1.74 10.38
N VAL A 307 14.25 -0.51 9.92
CA VAL A 307 13.19 -0.25 8.96
C VAL A 307 13.68 -0.61 7.56
N THR A 308 13.19 -1.72 7.00
CA THR A 308 13.66 -2.27 5.72
C THR A 308 12.73 -2.01 4.54
N ALA A 309 11.48 -1.62 4.78
CA ALA A 309 10.54 -1.17 3.75
C ALA A 309 9.47 -0.24 4.33
N VAL A 310 9.02 0.71 3.50
CA VAL A 310 7.88 1.58 3.81
C VAL A 310 6.95 1.58 2.60
N PHE A 311 5.64 1.42 2.85
CA PHE A 311 4.60 1.44 1.82
C PHE A 311 3.66 2.61 2.08
N THR A 312 3.26 3.30 1.00
CA THR A 312 2.35 4.45 1.07
C THR A 312 1.25 4.35 0.02
N GLY A 313 0.07 4.89 0.31
CA GLY A 313 -1.05 5.03 -0.62
C GLY A 313 -1.28 6.50 -1.03
N HIS A 314 -2.55 6.91 -1.07
CA HIS A 314 -3.04 8.28 -1.19
C HIS A 314 -2.90 8.94 -2.57
N THR A 315 -1.74 8.82 -3.19
CA THR A 315 -1.49 9.47 -4.49
C THR A 315 -2.11 8.71 -5.66
N HIS A 316 -2.49 7.45 -5.46
CA HIS A 316 -2.98 6.51 -6.46
C HIS A 316 -1.98 6.17 -7.58
N MET A 317 -0.74 6.68 -7.48
CA MET A 317 0.26 6.59 -8.54
C MET A 317 1.31 5.52 -8.26
N ASP A 318 1.86 4.96 -9.33
CA ASP A 318 3.02 4.07 -9.25
C ASP A 318 4.29 4.91 -9.10
N GLU A 319 4.56 5.33 -7.88
CA GLU A 319 5.67 6.22 -7.53
C GLU A 319 6.58 5.61 -6.46
N TYR A 320 7.65 6.32 -6.14
CA TYR A 320 8.49 6.04 -4.98
C TYR A 320 9.10 7.34 -4.44
N ARG A 321 9.50 7.31 -3.17
CA ARG A 321 10.20 8.42 -2.52
C ARG A 321 11.42 7.90 -1.77
N LEU A 322 12.40 8.76 -1.59
CA LEU A 322 13.67 8.44 -0.94
C LEU A 322 13.85 9.34 0.29
N ALA A 323 13.69 8.74 1.45
CA ALA A 323 14.17 9.29 2.72
C ALA A 323 15.47 8.56 3.11
N SER A 324 15.73 8.35 4.41
CA SER A 324 16.77 7.41 4.87
C SER A 324 16.49 5.96 4.47
N VAL A 325 15.23 5.67 4.14
CA VAL A 325 14.75 4.41 3.58
C VAL A 325 13.94 4.69 2.31
N ALA A 326 13.83 3.71 1.42
CA ALA A 326 12.99 3.83 0.22
C ALA A 326 11.51 3.61 0.57
N LEU A 327 10.64 4.52 0.14
CA LEU A 327 9.19 4.42 0.29
C LEU A 327 8.58 3.97 -1.04
N GLN A 328 7.73 2.95 -0.97
CA GLN A 328 7.02 2.39 -2.13
C GLN A 328 5.62 3.01 -2.21
N GLY A 329 5.41 3.95 -3.15
CA GLY A 329 4.09 4.45 -3.48
C GLY A 329 3.27 3.36 -4.19
N LEU A 330 2.08 3.09 -3.68
CA LEU A 330 1.20 2.07 -4.20
C LEU A 330 0.18 2.69 -5.17
N PRO A 331 0.04 2.15 -6.38
CA PRO A 331 -1.00 2.61 -7.29
C PRO A 331 -2.39 2.25 -6.74
N GLY A 332 -3.36 3.12 -7.01
CA GLY A 332 -4.74 2.91 -6.61
C GLY A 332 -5.42 1.78 -7.40
N VAL A 333 -6.22 0.97 -6.71
CA VAL A 333 -7.18 0.07 -7.37
C VAL A 333 -8.29 0.89 -8.02
N THR A 334 -8.67 1.99 -7.38
CA THR A 334 -9.59 2.96 -7.99
C THR A 334 -8.92 3.74 -9.11
N PRO A 335 -9.61 3.99 -10.24
CA PRO A 335 -9.10 4.85 -11.32
C PRO A 335 -9.41 6.34 -11.12
N LEU A 336 -9.69 6.77 -9.90
CA LEU A 336 -10.29 8.05 -9.55
C LEU A 336 -9.45 9.27 -9.95
N LEU A 337 -8.12 9.13 -10.07
CA LEU A 337 -7.21 10.19 -10.51
C LEU A 337 -6.70 9.99 -11.94
N GLY A 338 -7.47 9.30 -12.77
CA GLY A 338 -7.14 9.01 -14.17
C GLY A 338 -6.17 7.84 -14.36
N ASN A 339 -5.63 7.28 -13.30
CA ASN A 339 -4.75 6.11 -13.34
C ASN A 339 -5.49 4.86 -13.79
N SER A 340 -4.78 3.89 -14.39
CA SER A 340 -5.34 2.54 -14.52
C SER A 340 -5.45 1.86 -13.17
N PRO A 341 -6.51 1.08 -12.90
CA PRO A 341 -6.57 0.22 -11.72
C PRO A 341 -5.33 -0.67 -11.63
N ALA A 342 -4.62 -0.64 -10.50
CA ALA A 342 -3.37 -1.36 -10.40
C ALA A 342 -3.07 -1.86 -8.97
N PHE A 343 -2.12 -2.81 -8.87
CA PHE A 343 -1.50 -3.25 -7.63
C PHE A 343 -0.09 -3.79 -7.93
N LYS A 344 0.75 -3.90 -6.89
CA LYS A 344 2.12 -4.42 -7.02
C LYS A 344 2.27 -5.81 -6.39
N VAL A 345 3.08 -6.66 -7.02
CA VAL A 345 3.53 -7.94 -6.46
C VAL A 345 5.04 -7.89 -6.32
N PHE A 346 5.51 -7.83 -5.07
CA PHE A 346 6.93 -7.77 -4.75
C PHE A 346 7.53 -9.16 -4.60
N THR A 347 8.77 -9.31 -5.05
CA THR A 347 9.64 -10.43 -4.70
C THR A 347 10.46 -10.04 -3.48
N VAL A 348 10.53 -10.94 -2.50
CA VAL A 348 11.15 -10.69 -1.19
C VAL A 348 12.22 -11.73 -0.91
N SER A 349 13.38 -11.29 -0.45
CA SER A 349 14.46 -12.18 -0.02
C SER A 349 14.10 -12.90 1.29
N PRO A 350 14.83 -14.00 1.65
CA PRO A 350 14.67 -14.64 2.95
C PRO A 350 14.91 -13.70 4.14
N GLU A 351 15.72 -12.66 3.96
CA GLU A 351 16.04 -11.62 4.96
C GLU A 351 15.02 -10.48 4.96
N THR A 352 13.89 -10.64 4.26
CA THR A 352 12.78 -9.67 4.17
C THR A 352 13.11 -8.37 3.41
N ALA A 353 14.14 -8.36 2.56
CA ALA A 353 14.40 -7.23 1.67
C ALA A 353 13.50 -7.30 0.42
N LEU A 354 12.97 -6.17 -0.02
CA LEU A 354 12.26 -6.07 -1.29
C LEU A 354 13.27 -6.09 -2.44
N GLU A 355 13.22 -7.15 -3.28
CA GLU A 355 14.17 -7.35 -4.37
C GLU A 355 13.72 -6.73 -5.70
N ASP A 356 12.45 -6.90 -6.03
CA ASP A 356 11.86 -6.46 -7.29
C ASP A 356 10.34 -6.39 -7.15
N TYR A 357 9.65 -5.82 -8.14
CA TYR A 357 8.19 -5.91 -8.22
C TYR A 357 7.68 -6.01 -9.65
N VAL A 358 6.50 -6.60 -9.77
CA VAL A 358 5.68 -6.58 -10.98
C VAL A 358 4.46 -5.70 -10.70
N SER A 359 4.24 -4.69 -11.53
CA SER A 359 2.99 -3.91 -11.54
C SER A 359 1.95 -4.65 -12.36
N TRP A 360 0.75 -4.82 -11.79
CA TRP A 360 -0.41 -5.45 -12.40
C TRP A 360 -1.46 -4.38 -12.67
N THR A 361 -1.94 -4.29 -13.91
CA THR A 361 -2.92 -3.25 -14.31
C THR A 361 -4.13 -3.85 -15.00
N LEU A 362 -5.23 -3.10 -15.01
CA LEU A 362 -6.43 -3.39 -15.77
C LEU A 362 -6.72 -2.23 -16.73
N ASP A 363 -6.86 -2.55 -18.02
CA ASP A 363 -7.24 -1.57 -19.05
C ASP A 363 -8.75 -1.34 -19.04
N LEU A 364 -9.19 -0.18 -18.57
CA LEU A 364 -10.61 0.19 -18.56
C LEU A 364 -11.17 0.47 -19.96
N GLY A 365 -10.32 0.72 -20.95
CA GLY A 365 -10.74 0.85 -22.36
C GLY A 365 -11.28 -0.46 -22.94
N ASN A 366 -10.99 -1.59 -22.28
CA ASN A 366 -11.51 -2.90 -22.63
C ASN A 366 -12.45 -3.45 -21.55
N PRO A 367 -13.78 -3.40 -21.73
CA PRO A 367 -14.75 -3.87 -20.74
C PRO A 367 -14.58 -5.34 -20.30
N SER A 368 -13.90 -6.15 -21.10
CA SER A 368 -13.62 -7.57 -20.81
C SER A 368 -12.25 -7.80 -20.20
N ALA A 369 -11.42 -6.75 -19.99
CA ALA A 369 -10.08 -6.89 -19.46
C ALA A 369 -10.09 -7.47 -18.04
N ALA A 370 -9.03 -8.21 -17.72
CA ALA A 370 -8.66 -8.64 -16.38
C ALA A 370 -7.33 -7.96 -16.00
N PHE A 371 -7.01 -7.93 -14.73
CA PHE A 371 -5.67 -7.52 -14.31
C PHE A 371 -4.62 -8.44 -14.92
N GLN A 372 -3.56 -7.84 -15.45
CA GLN A 372 -2.44 -8.55 -16.07
C GLN A 372 -1.10 -7.93 -15.62
N PRO A 373 0.00 -8.71 -15.61
CA PRO A 373 1.32 -8.15 -15.39
C PRO A 373 1.63 -7.15 -16.51
N TRP A 374 2.02 -5.94 -16.12
CA TRP A 374 2.31 -4.88 -17.07
C TRP A 374 3.81 -4.68 -17.24
N TYR A 375 4.55 -4.48 -16.14
CA TYR A 375 6.00 -4.41 -16.19
C TYR A 375 6.63 -4.95 -14.91
N THR A 376 7.90 -5.37 -15.04
CA THR A 376 8.78 -5.70 -13.90
C THR A 376 9.78 -4.56 -13.74
N PHE A 377 9.97 -4.05 -12.52
CA PHE A 377 10.81 -2.88 -12.24
C PHE A 377 12.23 -3.06 -12.78
N SER A 378 12.89 -4.16 -12.41
CA SER A 378 14.29 -4.43 -12.83
C SER A 378 14.45 -4.42 -14.34
N THR A 379 13.51 -5.02 -15.08
CA THR A 379 13.53 -5.06 -16.55
C THR A 379 13.24 -3.68 -17.15
N ALA A 380 12.28 -2.96 -16.60
CA ALA A 380 11.82 -1.68 -17.13
C ALA A 380 12.86 -0.57 -17.02
N TYR A 381 13.70 -0.61 -15.98
CA TYR A 381 14.73 0.40 -15.72
C TYR A 381 16.15 -0.13 -15.90
N GLY A 382 16.35 -1.42 -16.22
CA GLY A 382 17.67 -2.02 -16.36
C GLY A 382 18.46 -2.07 -15.06
N LEU A 383 17.77 -2.10 -13.91
CA LEU A 383 18.35 -2.09 -12.57
C LEU A 383 18.01 -3.40 -11.86
N ALA A 384 19.01 -4.07 -11.31
CA ALA A 384 18.85 -5.33 -10.58
C ALA A 384 19.36 -5.19 -9.15
N GLY A 385 18.83 -6.03 -8.24
CA GLY A 385 19.15 -6.06 -6.83
C GLY A 385 18.09 -5.38 -5.97
N PRO A 386 18.28 -5.37 -4.64
CA PRO A 386 17.27 -4.86 -3.71
C PRO A 386 16.79 -3.46 -4.04
N LEU A 387 15.49 -3.21 -3.91
CA LEU A 387 14.88 -1.91 -4.22
C LEU A 387 15.49 -0.76 -3.38
N ALA A 388 15.97 -1.05 -2.17
CA ALA A 388 16.71 -0.08 -1.36
C ALA A 388 17.99 0.45 -2.04
N VAL A 389 18.55 -0.30 -3.00
CA VAL A 389 19.73 0.10 -3.80
C VAL A 389 19.31 0.59 -5.19
N SER A 390 18.38 -0.11 -5.82
CA SER A 390 17.98 0.16 -7.22
C SER A 390 17.18 1.46 -7.36
N LEU A 391 16.31 1.80 -6.40
CA LEU A 391 15.52 3.04 -6.45
C LEU A 391 16.41 4.30 -6.33
N PRO A 392 17.36 4.41 -5.39
CA PRO A 392 18.33 5.51 -5.41
C PRO A 392 19.15 5.59 -6.69
N ALA A 393 19.52 4.44 -7.28
CA ALA A 393 20.29 4.38 -8.54
C ALA A 393 19.47 4.82 -9.76
N LEU A 394 18.14 4.78 -9.71
CA LEU A 394 17.26 5.29 -10.76
C LEU A 394 17.23 6.82 -10.81
N LEU A 395 17.33 7.51 -9.68
CA LEU A 395 17.16 8.96 -9.58
C LEU A 395 18.06 9.77 -10.54
N PRO A 396 19.37 9.51 -10.67
CA PRO A 396 20.23 10.20 -11.65
C PRO A 396 19.80 9.95 -13.11
N GLN A 397 19.25 8.77 -13.41
CA GLN A 397 18.73 8.47 -14.76
C GLN A 397 17.47 9.28 -15.06
N LEU A 398 16.58 9.44 -14.09
CA LEU A 398 15.37 10.27 -14.21
C LEU A 398 15.74 11.75 -14.41
N ARG A 399 16.87 12.21 -13.88
CA ARG A 399 17.34 13.58 -14.08
C ARG A 399 17.81 13.83 -15.52
N SER A 400 18.55 12.91 -16.13
CA SER A 400 19.34 13.21 -17.32
C SER A 400 19.04 12.34 -18.54
N VAL A 401 18.31 11.22 -18.39
CA VAL A 401 18.06 10.26 -19.47
C VAL A 401 16.60 10.32 -19.92
N ARG A 402 16.35 10.89 -21.10
CA ARG A 402 14.99 11.06 -21.65
C ARG A 402 14.17 9.76 -21.69
N GLY A 403 14.81 8.63 -22.02
CA GLY A 403 14.11 7.33 -22.03
C GLY A 403 13.64 6.88 -20.64
N ALA A 404 14.43 7.17 -19.59
CA ALA A 404 14.03 6.90 -18.21
C ALA A 404 12.88 7.82 -17.77
N GLN A 405 12.95 9.12 -18.14
CA GLN A 405 11.91 10.09 -17.86
C GLN A 405 10.57 9.70 -18.51
N SER A 406 10.58 9.41 -19.81
CA SER A 406 9.39 8.95 -20.53
C SER A 406 8.83 7.67 -19.91
N GLY A 407 9.70 6.69 -19.63
CA GLY A 407 9.30 5.45 -19.01
C GLY A 407 8.70 5.63 -17.60
N TYR A 408 9.18 6.58 -16.81
CA TYR A 408 8.59 6.91 -15.51
C TYR A 408 7.20 7.52 -15.67
N ARG A 409 7.05 8.52 -16.54
CA ARG A 409 5.76 9.17 -16.83
C ARG A 409 4.70 8.19 -17.29
N ASP A 410 5.08 7.26 -18.19
CA ASP A 410 4.17 6.22 -18.69
C ASP A 410 3.70 5.28 -17.57
N ARG A 411 4.58 5.01 -16.58
CA ARG A 411 4.29 4.10 -15.46
C ARG A 411 3.62 4.78 -14.29
N TYR A 412 3.79 6.08 -14.14
CA TYR A 412 3.26 6.86 -13.02
C TYR A 412 1.75 6.65 -12.84
N GLY A 413 0.96 6.76 -13.90
CA GLY A 413 -0.48 6.49 -13.89
C GLY A 413 -0.84 5.03 -14.22
N SER A 414 0.09 4.09 -14.05
CA SER A 414 -0.12 2.64 -14.27
C SER A 414 -0.61 2.29 -15.68
N GLY A 415 -0.08 3.00 -16.71
CA GLY A 415 -0.38 2.75 -18.14
C GLY A 415 -1.51 3.60 -18.70
N HIS A 416 -2.07 4.50 -17.93
CA HIS A 416 -2.95 5.58 -18.39
C HIS A 416 -2.44 6.93 -17.87
N ALA A 417 -2.66 8.00 -18.60
CA ALA A 417 -2.28 9.34 -18.17
C ALA A 417 -3.15 9.76 -16.97
N PRO A 418 -2.57 10.20 -15.85
CA PRO A 418 -3.35 10.73 -14.74
C PRO A 418 -4.13 11.97 -15.16
N THR A 419 -5.16 12.34 -14.39
CA THR A 419 -5.98 13.54 -14.61
C THR A 419 -5.12 14.81 -14.76
N THR A 420 -4.00 14.87 -14.03
CA THR A 420 -2.96 15.89 -14.20
C THR A 420 -1.73 15.24 -14.83
N PRO A 421 -1.57 15.26 -16.17
CA PRO A 421 -0.45 14.62 -16.85
C PRO A 421 0.86 15.35 -16.57
N ILE A 422 1.94 14.58 -16.40
CA ILE A 422 3.30 15.11 -16.21
C ILE A 422 3.82 15.69 -17.54
N THR A 423 4.13 16.97 -17.57
CA THR A 423 4.68 17.69 -18.73
C THR A 423 6.19 17.88 -18.62
N ASP A 424 6.83 18.47 -19.63
CA ASP A 424 8.24 18.83 -19.53
C ASP A 424 8.48 20.04 -18.60
N LEU A 425 7.46 20.88 -18.45
CA LEU A 425 7.53 22.08 -17.63
C LEU A 425 7.52 21.76 -16.12
N ASP A 426 6.68 20.82 -15.71
CA ASP A 426 6.52 20.43 -14.31
C ASP A 426 7.38 19.18 -13.93
N TRP A 427 8.09 18.58 -14.90
CA TRP A 427 8.96 17.43 -14.64
C TRP A 427 9.93 17.62 -13.46
N PRO A 428 10.56 18.81 -13.29
CA PRO A 428 11.43 19.05 -12.13
C PRO A 428 10.74 18.82 -10.79
N VAL A 429 9.44 19.13 -10.66
CA VAL A 429 8.67 18.90 -9.43
C VAL A 429 8.66 17.41 -9.09
N TYR A 430 8.37 16.56 -10.07
CA TYR A 430 8.30 15.11 -9.86
C TYR A 430 9.66 14.51 -9.54
N TRP A 431 10.69 14.89 -10.32
CA TRP A 431 12.03 14.36 -10.11
C TRP A 431 12.66 14.83 -8.79
N CYS A 432 12.56 16.12 -8.46
CA CYS A 432 13.03 16.69 -7.20
C CYS A 432 12.30 16.07 -6.00
N GLY A 433 10.98 15.93 -6.11
CA GLY A 433 10.10 15.42 -5.04
C GLY A 433 10.32 13.96 -4.68
N ILE A 434 11.03 13.19 -5.51
CA ILE A 434 11.42 11.83 -5.13
C ILE A 434 12.36 11.81 -3.91
N ALA A 435 13.30 12.74 -3.82
CA ALA A 435 14.35 12.70 -2.79
C ALA A 435 14.36 13.92 -1.87
N LEU A 436 13.72 15.03 -2.27
CA LEU A 436 13.66 16.25 -1.48
C LEU A 436 12.26 16.38 -0.88
N LEU A 437 12.11 15.80 0.31
CA LEU A 437 10.81 15.69 0.99
C LEU A 437 10.49 16.93 1.84
N GLU A 438 11.45 17.81 2.07
CA GLU A 438 11.28 19.06 2.82
C GLU A 438 10.95 20.23 1.87
N GLN A 439 10.12 21.15 2.34
CA GLN A 439 9.60 22.26 1.56
C GLN A 439 10.68 23.08 0.88
N ASP A 440 11.69 23.54 1.66
CA ASP A 440 12.74 24.43 1.16
C ASP A 440 13.63 23.73 0.13
N GLY A 441 14.01 22.47 0.40
CA GLY A 441 14.82 21.66 -0.49
C GLY A 441 14.12 21.40 -1.83
N LEU A 442 12.82 21.09 -1.80
CA LEU A 442 12.02 20.87 -3.00
C LEU A 442 11.88 22.17 -3.80
N THR A 443 11.57 23.29 -3.14
CA THR A 443 11.46 24.62 -3.78
C THR A 443 12.78 24.99 -4.47
N ASP A 444 13.90 24.85 -3.77
CA ASP A 444 15.23 25.22 -4.29
C ASP A 444 15.60 24.35 -5.49
N CYS A 445 15.38 23.05 -5.42
CA CYS A 445 15.65 22.13 -6.53
C CYS A 445 14.82 22.47 -7.77
N VAL A 446 13.52 22.69 -7.63
CA VAL A 446 12.65 23.00 -8.77
C VAL A 446 13.04 24.32 -9.44
N ASN A 447 13.36 25.33 -8.65
CA ASN A 447 13.65 26.67 -9.16
C ASN A 447 15.06 26.84 -9.75
N HIS A 448 15.96 25.86 -9.58
CA HIS A 448 17.32 25.87 -10.11
C HIS A 448 17.57 24.79 -11.20
N HIS A 449 16.49 24.25 -11.74
CA HIS A 449 16.48 23.34 -12.88
C HIS A 449 15.88 23.99 -14.11
#